data_0af5ea38bdd514f9463ffce2c846526d
#
_entry.id   0af5ea38bdd514f9463ffce2c846526d
#
_cell.length_a   1.000
_cell.length_b   1.000
_cell.length_c   1.000
_cell.angle_alpha   90.00
_cell.angle_beta   90.00
_cell.angle_gamma   90.00
#
_symmetry.space_group_name_H-M   'P 1'
#
loop_
_entity.id
_entity.type
_entity.pdbx_description
1 polymer ?
#
loop_
_entity_poly.entity_id
_entity_poly.type
_entity_poly.pdbx_seq_one_letter_code
_entity_poly.pdbx_strand_id
1 'polypeptide(L)'
;METGGIIIALIFWRLAPPSIKSALLLCLLPLFGAHADITNTASERALPLLNRIEYSPSLTASGQPTAEALGLAARSGYSRVIFLAFTNHQNALQHEDVIVKALDMEFIHIPVEWEAPSLADFNAFAAAMKVPTQQRTLLHCEVNFRASVFGFLYQVIYEAVPIDEAIAMMHAIWIPNEVWEDFIVQVLRVNGLDYQGM
;
A
#
# COMPACT_ATOMS: atom_id res chain seq x y z
N MET A 1 -19.32 53.20 -39.24
CA MET A 1 -20.78 53.26 -39.34
C MET A 1 -21.26 52.43 -38.16
N GLU A 2 -21.59 53.19 -37.28
CA GLU A 2 -22.76 53.48 -36.42
C GLU A 2 -22.85 52.46 -35.27
N THR A 3 -22.58 52.87 -34.08
CA THR A 3 -23.26 53.77 -33.11
C THR A 3 -24.38 53.10 -32.36
N GLY A 4 -24.25 53.17 -31.07
CA GLY A 4 -25.21 53.49 -30.04
C GLY A 4 -25.75 52.29 -29.29
N GLY A 5 -26.01 52.33 -28.00
CA GLY A 5 -26.01 53.45 -27.06
C GLY A 5 -26.35 52.91 -25.67
N ILE A 6 -25.91 53.63 -24.72
CA ILE A 6 -26.10 53.57 -23.27
C ILE A 6 -27.55 53.83 -22.91
N ILE A 7 -28.13 53.09 -21.95
CA ILE A 7 -29.15 53.64 -21.06
C ILE A 7 -28.93 53.19 -19.62
N ILE A 8 -28.61 54.19 -18.78
CA ILE A 8 -28.60 54.22 -17.34
C ILE A 8 -30.02 54.49 -16.87
N ALA A 9 -30.49 53.75 -15.92
CA ALA A 9 -31.67 54.15 -15.15
C ALA A 9 -31.45 53.92 -13.65
N LEU A 10 -31.05 55.00 -13.01
CA LEU A 10 -31.21 55.24 -11.56
C LEU A 10 -32.65 55.67 -11.29
N ILE A 11 -33.30 55.16 -10.24
CA ILE A 11 -34.34 55.88 -9.47
C ILE A 11 -34.53 55.19 -8.09
N PHE A 12 -34.10 55.90 -7.03
CA PHE A 12 -34.75 56.33 -5.82
C PHE A 12 -35.57 55.35 -4.95
N TRP A 13 -35.04 54.99 -3.83
CA TRP A 13 -35.20 55.51 -2.47
C TRP A 13 -36.62 55.68 -1.98
N ARG A 14 -37.05 54.90 -0.99
CA ARG A 14 -37.97 55.38 0.09
C ARG A 14 -37.66 54.61 1.40
N LEU A 15 -37.33 55.45 2.41
CA LEU A 15 -37.27 55.13 3.84
C LEU A 15 -38.71 55.03 4.41
N ALA A 16 -38.92 54.11 5.34
CA ALA A 16 -39.99 54.20 6.35
C ALA A 16 -39.55 53.46 7.64
N PRO A 17 -39.94 53.94 8.81
CA PRO A 17 -39.28 53.69 10.09
C PRO A 17 -39.85 52.51 10.91
N PRO A 18 -39.30 52.24 12.13
CA PRO A 18 -39.36 50.96 12.78
C PRO A 18 -40.58 50.73 13.66
N SER A 19 -41.08 49.53 13.73
CA SER A 19 -41.98 49.08 14.78
C SER A 19 -41.35 47.97 15.61
N ILE A 20 -41.09 48.29 16.85
CA ILE A 20 -40.67 47.41 17.93
C ILE A 20 -41.83 46.46 18.23
N LYS A 21 -41.63 45.18 18.02
CA LYS A 21 -42.43 44.12 18.66
C LYS A 21 -41.48 43.03 19.17
N SER A 22 -41.56 42.86 20.48
CA SER A 22 -40.91 41.85 21.29
C SER A 22 -40.87 40.47 20.62
N ALA A 23 -39.69 39.95 20.36
CA ALA A 23 -39.50 38.58 19.99
C ALA A 23 -38.93 37.81 21.17
N LEU A 24 -39.71 36.87 21.65
CA LEU A 24 -39.31 35.81 22.57
C LEU A 24 -38.06 35.11 22.01
N LEU A 25 -36.96 35.21 22.73
CA LEU A 25 -35.73 34.50 22.45
C LEU A 25 -35.91 33.05 22.87
N LEU A 26 -36.35 32.20 21.96
CA LEU A 26 -36.35 30.76 22.15
C LEU A 26 -34.90 30.25 21.88
N CYS A 27 -34.14 30.02 22.94
CA CYS A 27 -32.84 29.36 22.85
C CYS A 27 -33.04 27.92 22.38
N LEU A 28 -32.92 27.69 21.07
CA LEU A 28 -32.67 26.39 20.50
C LEU A 28 -31.16 26.10 20.68
N LEU A 29 -30.83 25.36 21.74
CA LEU A 29 -29.53 24.70 21.88
C LEU A 29 -29.42 23.65 20.76
N PRO A 30 -28.39 23.70 19.89
CA PRO A 30 -28.12 22.58 19.04
C PRO A 30 -27.65 21.43 19.92
N LEU A 31 -28.42 20.37 19.97
CA LEU A 31 -27.94 19.04 20.38
C LEU A 31 -26.85 18.63 19.39
N PHE A 32 -25.62 19.02 19.68
CA PHE A 32 -24.46 18.34 19.10
C PHE A 32 -24.49 16.91 19.63
N GLY A 33 -25.14 16.03 18.87
CA GLY A 33 -24.94 14.61 18.99
C GLY A 33 -23.46 14.35 18.74
N ALA A 34 -22.72 14.02 19.82
CA ALA A 34 -21.43 13.41 19.70
C ALA A 34 -21.66 12.09 18.96
N HIS A 35 -21.55 12.12 17.64
CA HIS A 35 -21.27 10.93 16.89
C HIS A 35 -19.84 10.54 17.28
N ALA A 36 -19.75 9.68 18.28
CA ALA A 36 -18.52 8.95 18.52
C ALA A 36 -18.26 8.20 17.21
N ASP A 37 -17.25 8.66 16.48
CA ASP A 37 -16.64 7.89 15.42
C ASP A 37 -16.15 6.56 16.01
N ILE A 38 -17.02 5.55 16.02
CA ILE A 38 -16.67 4.15 16.28
C ILE A 38 -16.08 3.59 14.97
N THR A 39 -15.32 4.41 14.27
CA THR A 39 -14.60 3.97 13.09
C THR A 39 -13.15 3.75 13.48
N ASN A 40 -12.78 2.47 13.52
CA ASN A 40 -11.45 2.02 13.19
C ASN A 40 -10.42 1.74 14.29
N THR A 41 -10.82 1.29 15.47
CA THR A 41 -9.86 0.69 16.42
C THR A 41 -9.53 -0.79 16.14
N ALA A 42 -10.19 -1.41 15.15
CA ALA A 42 -9.90 -2.79 14.76
C ALA A 42 -8.80 -2.90 13.68
N SER A 43 -8.49 -1.79 12.98
CA SER A 43 -7.55 -1.78 11.84
C SER A 43 -6.08 -1.55 12.23
N GLU A 44 -5.79 -1.12 13.44
CA GLU A 44 -4.41 -0.81 13.86
C GLU A 44 -3.67 -1.96 14.56
N ARG A 45 -4.31 -3.10 14.77
CA ARG A 45 -3.56 -4.25 15.28
C ARG A 45 -2.64 -4.76 14.16
N ALA A 46 -1.32 -4.53 14.32
CA ALA A 46 -0.31 -5.01 13.38
C ALA A 46 -0.58 -6.50 13.05
N LEU A 47 -0.63 -6.82 11.75
CA LEU A 47 -0.82 -8.22 11.32
C LEU A 47 0.28 -9.09 11.94
N PRO A 48 -0.05 -10.29 12.47
CA PRO A 48 0.92 -11.22 13.03
C PRO A 48 1.70 -11.92 11.90
N LEU A 49 2.57 -11.16 11.24
CA LEU A 49 3.40 -11.60 10.13
C LEU A 49 4.87 -11.66 10.56
N LEU A 50 5.52 -12.77 10.27
CA LEU A 50 6.93 -12.99 10.57
C LEU A 50 7.81 -12.00 9.81
N ASN A 51 8.73 -11.31 10.51
CA ASN A 51 9.69 -10.38 9.90
C ASN A 51 9.03 -9.35 8.94
N ARG A 52 7.91 -8.78 9.35
CA ARG A 52 7.11 -7.87 8.53
C ARG A 52 7.85 -6.58 8.20
N ILE A 53 7.80 -6.18 6.92
CA ILE A 53 8.16 -4.84 6.45
C ILE A 53 6.94 -4.23 5.73
N GLU A 54 6.63 -3.00 6.01
CA GLU A 54 5.67 -2.21 5.24
C GLU A 54 6.44 -1.25 4.34
N TYR A 55 6.58 -1.63 3.07
CA TYR A 55 7.32 -0.84 2.08
C TYR A 55 6.55 0.40 1.65
N SER A 56 5.24 0.23 1.43
CA SER A 56 4.34 1.34 1.10
C SER A 56 2.93 0.99 1.59
N PRO A 57 1.96 1.92 1.55
CA PRO A 57 0.56 1.62 1.85
C PRO A 57 -0.03 0.48 1.01
N SER A 58 0.58 0.17 -0.13
CA SER A 58 0.14 -0.86 -1.08
C SER A 58 0.97 -2.15 -1.05
N LEU A 59 2.15 -2.17 -0.42
CA LEU A 59 3.07 -3.31 -0.42
C LEU A 59 3.62 -3.62 0.96
N THR A 60 3.28 -4.79 1.47
CA THR A 60 3.85 -5.36 2.70
C THR A 60 4.59 -6.64 2.36
N ALA A 61 5.81 -6.82 2.88
CA ALA A 61 6.57 -8.04 2.78
C ALA A 61 6.63 -8.79 4.12
N SER A 62 6.67 -10.13 4.09
CA SER A 62 6.77 -10.96 5.29
C SER A 62 7.37 -12.34 5.03
N GLY A 63 7.63 -13.08 6.11
CA GLY A 63 7.76 -14.53 6.06
C GLY A 63 6.41 -15.21 5.85
N GLN A 64 6.40 -16.55 5.87
CA GLN A 64 5.20 -17.36 5.62
C GLN A 64 4.06 -16.98 6.57
N PRO A 65 2.91 -16.51 6.04
CA PRO A 65 1.73 -16.24 6.85
C PRO A 65 1.02 -17.53 7.27
N THR A 66 0.34 -17.49 8.40
CA THR A 66 -0.63 -18.52 8.77
C THR A 66 -1.97 -18.29 8.06
N ALA A 67 -2.84 -19.30 8.01
CA ALA A 67 -4.19 -19.14 7.48
C ALA A 67 -5.00 -18.05 8.23
N GLU A 68 -4.79 -17.92 9.54
CA GLU A 68 -5.40 -16.87 10.35
C GLU A 68 -4.88 -15.48 9.95
N ALA A 69 -3.56 -15.35 9.75
CA ALA A 69 -2.94 -14.09 9.30
C ALA A 69 -3.44 -13.69 7.92
N LEU A 70 -3.62 -14.63 6.99
CA LEU A 70 -4.23 -14.38 5.68
C LEU A 70 -5.68 -13.88 5.81
N GLY A 71 -6.47 -14.48 6.68
CA GLY A 71 -7.83 -14.01 6.97
C GLY A 71 -7.87 -12.60 7.56
N LEU A 72 -6.90 -12.25 8.42
CA LEU A 72 -6.74 -10.88 8.94
C LEU A 72 -6.30 -9.92 7.84
N ALA A 73 -5.38 -10.32 6.96
CA ALA A 73 -4.93 -9.52 5.83
C ALA A 73 -6.09 -9.19 4.88
N ALA A 74 -6.92 -10.17 4.50
CA ALA A 74 -8.10 -9.94 3.67
C ALA A 74 -9.04 -8.89 4.29
N ARG A 75 -9.33 -8.99 5.60
CA ARG A 75 -10.14 -8.00 6.31
C ARG A 75 -9.47 -6.62 6.45
N SER A 76 -8.14 -6.56 6.31
CA SER A 76 -7.35 -5.33 6.34
C SER A 76 -7.11 -4.72 4.96
N GLY A 77 -7.86 -5.18 3.94
CA GLY A 77 -7.83 -4.61 2.59
C GLY A 77 -6.71 -5.15 1.69
N TYR A 78 -6.11 -6.29 2.02
CA TYR A 78 -5.25 -6.98 1.08
C TYR A 78 -6.11 -7.73 0.06
N SER A 79 -5.77 -7.63 -1.21
CA SER A 79 -6.46 -8.32 -2.31
C SER A 79 -5.56 -9.21 -3.15
N ARG A 80 -4.26 -9.18 -2.87
CA ARG A 80 -3.27 -9.99 -3.58
C ARG A 80 -2.25 -10.55 -2.62
N VAL A 81 -1.87 -11.81 -2.84
CA VAL A 81 -0.75 -12.49 -2.20
C VAL A 81 0.22 -12.94 -3.30
N ILE A 82 1.49 -12.55 -3.16
CA ILE A 82 2.57 -13.02 -4.04
C ILE A 82 3.52 -13.87 -3.20
N PHE A 83 3.69 -15.12 -3.57
CA PHE A 83 4.53 -16.09 -2.88
C PHE A 83 5.80 -16.41 -3.67
N LEU A 84 6.97 -16.19 -3.05
CA LEU A 84 8.28 -16.32 -3.70
C LEU A 84 9.06 -17.60 -3.34
N ALA A 85 8.59 -18.39 -2.40
CA ALA A 85 9.27 -19.64 -2.04
C ALA A 85 8.58 -20.84 -2.68
N PHE A 86 9.12 -22.03 -2.42
CA PHE A 86 8.57 -23.27 -2.91
C PHE A 86 7.52 -23.83 -1.95
N THR A 87 6.49 -24.47 -2.49
CA THR A 87 5.37 -25.03 -1.71
C THR A 87 5.76 -26.28 -0.92
N ASN A 88 6.93 -26.86 -1.17
CA ASN A 88 7.43 -28.08 -0.54
C ASN A 88 8.41 -27.84 0.62
N HIS A 89 8.62 -26.60 1.05
CA HIS A 89 9.42 -26.35 2.25
C HIS A 89 8.65 -26.72 3.53
N GLN A 90 9.38 -27.03 4.61
CA GLN A 90 8.77 -27.58 5.84
C GLN A 90 7.75 -26.67 6.53
N ASN A 91 7.84 -25.36 6.33
CA ASN A 91 6.97 -24.37 6.94
C ASN A 91 5.91 -23.84 5.96
N ALA A 92 5.81 -24.40 4.74
CA ALA A 92 4.83 -23.96 3.76
C ALA A 92 3.40 -24.22 4.25
N LEU A 93 2.55 -23.22 4.09
CA LEU A 93 1.13 -23.39 4.36
C LEU A 93 0.54 -24.30 3.28
N GLN A 94 0.02 -25.45 3.69
CA GLN A 94 -0.58 -26.40 2.75
C GLN A 94 -1.83 -25.79 2.09
N HIS A 95 -1.97 -25.95 0.78
CA HIS A 95 -3.09 -25.43 0.00
C HIS A 95 -3.29 -23.91 0.14
N GLU A 96 -2.22 -23.15 0.27
CA GLU A 96 -2.28 -21.70 0.44
C GLU A 96 -3.05 -21.00 -0.69
N ASP A 97 -2.88 -21.46 -1.93
CA ASP A 97 -3.59 -20.94 -3.09
C ASP A 97 -5.13 -21.10 -2.96
N VAL A 98 -5.59 -22.21 -2.38
CA VAL A 98 -7.02 -22.45 -2.12
C VAL A 98 -7.51 -21.53 -1.00
N ILE A 99 -6.72 -21.39 0.07
CA ILE A 99 -7.06 -20.52 1.21
C ILE A 99 -7.15 -19.06 0.76
N VAL A 100 -6.17 -18.57 0.01
CA VAL A 100 -6.13 -17.18 -0.47
C VAL A 100 -7.31 -16.89 -1.40
N LYS A 101 -7.61 -17.80 -2.34
CA LYS A 101 -8.77 -17.66 -3.24
C LYS A 101 -10.11 -17.71 -2.50
N ALA A 102 -10.22 -18.53 -1.45
CA ALA A 102 -11.42 -18.58 -0.61
C ALA A 102 -11.65 -17.29 0.21
N LEU A 103 -10.63 -16.45 0.33
CA LEU A 103 -10.68 -15.12 0.95
C LEU A 103 -10.88 -13.99 -0.06
N ASP A 104 -11.26 -14.31 -1.30
CA ASP A 104 -11.43 -13.37 -2.41
C ASP A 104 -10.16 -12.57 -2.74
N MET A 105 -8.98 -13.14 -2.48
CA MET A 105 -7.69 -12.58 -2.84
C MET A 105 -7.08 -13.29 -4.05
N GLU A 106 -6.33 -12.55 -4.87
CA GLU A 106 -5.52 -13.11 -5.95
C GLU A 106 -4.28 -13.81 -5.36
N PHE A 107 -3.97 -15.02 -5.83
CA PHE A 107 -2.75 -15.74 -5.47
C PHE A 107 -1.81 -15.84 -6.68
N ILE A 108 -0.60 -15.33 -6.54
CA ILE A 108 0.45 -15.39 -7.56
C ILE A 108 1.66 -16.11 -6.96
N HIS A 109 2.09 -17.19 -7.62
CA HIS A 109 3.25 -17.96 -7.18
C HIS A 109 4.42 -17.78 -8.16
N ILE A 110 5.52 -17.27 -7.66
CA ILE A 110 6.77 -17.06 -8.41
C ILE A 110 7.89 -17.76 -7.60
N PRO A 111 8.12 -19.04 -7.84
CA PRO A 111 9.14 -19.80 -7.06
C PRO A 111 10.54 -19.34 -7.44
N VAL A 112 11.22 -18.67 -6.51
CA VAL A 112 12.57 -18.14 -6.68
C VAL A 112 13.58 -19.08 -6.03
N GLU A 113 14.52 -19.60 -6.82
CA GLU A 113 15.62 -20.44 -6.32
C GLU A 113 16.53 -19.65 -5.39
N TRP A 114 16.86 -20.24 -4.23
CA TRP A 114 17.67 -19.55 -3.23
C TRP A 114 19.09 -19.28 -3.71
N GLU A 115 19.70 -20.26 -4.36
CA GLU A 115 21.08 -20.17 -4.85
C GLU A 115 21.20 -19.59 -6.27
N ALA A 116 20.07 -19.28 -6.92
CA ALA A 116 20.06 -18.78 -8.29
C ALA A 116 18.85 -17.85 -8.56
N PRO A 117 18.64 -16.77 -7.78
CA PRO A 117 17.60 -15.78 -8.10
C PRO A 117 17.90 -15.15 -9.47
N SER A 118 16.87 -14.86 -10.25
CA SER A 118 17.05 -14.42 -11.64
C SER A 118 16.31 -13.14 -11.97
N LEU A 119 16.80 -12.42 -13.00
CA LEU A 119 16.08 -11.28 -13.58
C LEU A 119 14.68 -11.66 -14.07
N ALA A 120 14.46 -12.88 -14.53
CA ALA A 120 13.15 -13.37 -14.96
C ALA A 120 12.17 -13.40 -13.80
N ASP A 121 12.61 -13.85 -12.62
CA ASP A 121 11.79 -13.87 -11.40
C ASP A 121 11.39 -12.46 -10.97
N PHE A 122 12.35 -11.54 -10.94
CA PHE A 122 12.06 -10.14 -10.61
C PHE A 122 11.12 -9.49 -11.63
N ASN A 123 11.33 -9.73 -12.92
CA ASN A 123 10.45 -9.21 -13.97
C ASN A 123 9.04 -9.77 -13.87
N ALA A 124 8.86 -11.05 -13.51
CA ALA A 124 7.57 -11.66 -13.27
C ALA A 124 6.86 -10.99 -12.07
N PHE A 125 7.58 -10.76 -10.98
CA PHE A 125 7.07 -10.02 -9.83
C PHE A 125 6.69 -8.58 -10.19
N ALA A 126 7.57 -7.83 -10.86
CA ALA A 126 7.30 -6.47 -11.28
C ALA A 126 6.12 -6.39 -12.24
N ALA A 127 5.94 -7.37 -13.14
CA ALA A 127 4.78 -7.45 -14.01
C ALA A 127 3.49 -7.69 -13.22
N ALA A 128 3.52 -8.57 -12.21
CA ALA A 128 2.39 -8.80 -11.32
C ALA A 128 2.00 -7.53 -10.55
N MET A 129 2.99 -6.77 -10.06
CA MET A 129 2.76 -5.50 -9.36
C MET A 129 2.18 -4.40 -10.26
N LYS A 130 2.44 -4.41 -11.57
CA LYS A 130 1.87 -3.45 -12.54
C LYS A 130 0.39 -3.67 -12.83
N VAL A 131 -0.14 -4.87 -12.57
CA VAL A 131 -1.58 -5.12 -12.71
C VAL A 131 -2.30 -4.28 -11.65
N PRO A 132 -3.18 -3.34 -12.05
CA PRO A 132 -3.83 -2.46 -11.11
C PRO A 132 -4.60 -3.25 -10.05
N THR A 133 -4.32 -2.95 -8.79
CA THR A 133 -5.20 -3.31 -7.68
C THR A 133 -5.45 -2.05 -6.89
N GLN A 134 -6.66 -1.82 -6.46
CA GLN A 134 -7.02 -0.68 -5.61
C GLN A 134 -6.68 -0.95 -4.14
N GLN A 135 -6.08 -2.11 -3.85
CA GLN A 135 -5.88 -2.63 -2.52
C GLN A 135 -4.44 -3.11 -2.35
N ARG A 136 -4.15 -3.61 -1.18
CA ARG A 136 -2.79 -3.95 -0.73
C ARG A 136 -2.34 -5.31 -1.26
N THR A 137 -1.04 -5.43 -1.49
CA THR A 137 -0.36 -6.70 -1.84
C THR A 137 0.46 -7.19 -0.64
N LEU A 138 0.30 -8.45 -0.28
CA LEU A 138 1.17 -9.18 0.64
C LEU A 138 2.18 -9.98 -0.20
N LEU A 139 3.43 -9.59 -0.14
CA LEU A 139 4.56 -10.30 -0.72
C LEU A 139 5.20 -11.17 0.36
N HIS A 140 5.37 -12.46 0.14
CA HIS A 140 6.01 -13.30 1.16
C HIS A 140 6.89 -14.42 0.61
N CYS A 141 7.72 -14.94 1.49
CA CYS A 141 8.46 -16.17 1.29
C CYS A 141 8.51 -16.96 2.61
N GLU A 142 9.55 -17.77 2.88
CA GLU A 142 9.64 -18.52 4.14
C GLU A 142 9.82 -17.62 5.37
N VAL A 143 10.85 -16.73 5.34
CA VAL A 143 11.25 -15.89 6.48
C VAL A 143 11.45 -14.42 6.13
N ASN A 144 10.94 -13.98 5.01
CA ASN A 144 11.05 -12.63 4.44
C ASN A 144 12.40 -12.29 3.77
N PHE A 145 13.32 -13.22 3.59
CA PHE A 145 14.62 -12.89 2.97
C PHE A 145 14.46 -12.58 1.47
N ARG A 146 13.86 -13.50 0.68
CA ARG A 146 13.57 -13.25 -0.75
C ARG A 146 12.63 -12.04 -0.91
N ALA A 147 11.56 -12.01 -0.12
CA ALA A 147 10.53 -10.98 -0.26
C ALA A 147 11.04 -9.58 0.11
N SER A 148 11.93 -9.46 1.09
CA SER A 148 12.54 -8.17 1.42
C SER A 148 13.42 -7.64 0.29
N VAL A 149 14.21 -8.48 -0.37
CA VAL A 149 15.01 -8.05 -1.54
C VAL A 149 14.12 -7.62 -2.71
N PHE A 150 13.07 -8.37 -3.01
CA PHE A 150 12.14 -8.01 -4.09
C PHE A 150 11.38 -6.71 -3.80
N GLY A 151 10.96 -6.51 -2.55
CA GLY A 151 10.32 -5.28 -2.10
C GLY A 151 11.27 -4.08 -2.17
N PHE A 152 12.51 -4.23 -1.70
CA PHE A 152 13.57 -3.22 -1.82
C PHE A 152 13.79 -2.81 -3.28
N LEU A 153 14.02 -3.77 -4.16
CA LEU A 153 14.23 -3.50 -5.58
C LEU A 153 13.04 -2.80 -6.24
N TYR A 154 11.83 -3.19 -5.87
CA TYR A 154 10.61 -2.57 -6.39
C TYR A 154 10.50 -1.10 -5.98
N GLN A 155 10.77 -0.80 -4.70
CA GLN A 155 10.74 0.57 -4.21
C GLN A 155 11.75 1.47 -4.93
N VAL A 156 12.97 1.00 -5.07
CA VAL A 156 14.03 1.78 -5.73
C VAL A 156 13.72 2.02 -7.21
N ILE A 157 13.27 0.98 -7.93
CA ILE A 157 13.11 1.02 -9.39
C ILE A 157 11.79 1.69 -9.82
N TYR A 158 10.69 1.43 -9.10
CA TYR A 158 9.35 1.84 -9.53
C TYR A 158 8.70 2.90 -8.65
N GLU A 159 9.11 3.00 -7.39
CA GLU A 159 8.57 4.00 -6.45
C GLU A 159 9.58 5.16 -6.22
N ALA A 160 10.78 5.09 -6.83
CA ALA A 160 11.83 6.09 -6.76
C ALA A 160 12.29 6.43 -5.32
N VAL A 161 12.19 5.45 -4.41
CA VAL A 161 12.72 5.59 -3.05
C VAL A 161 14.25 5.59 -3.12
N PRO A 162 14.95 6.49 -2.41
CA PRO A 162 16.41 6.49 -2.36
C PRO A 162 16.97 5.13 -1.91
N ILE A 163 18.07 4.68 -2.53
CA ILE A 163 18.66 3.36 -2.25
C ILE A 163 19.00 3.23 -0.75
N ASP A 164 19.60 4.25 -0.15
CA ASP A 164 20.01 4.24 1.27
C ASP A 164 18.80 4.07 2.22
N GLU A 165 17.66 4.61 1.86
CA GLU A 165 16.43 4.47 2.64
C GLU A 165 15.84 3.07 2.48
N ALA A 166 15.68 2.62 1.25
CA ALA A 166 15.08 1.32 0.96
C ALA A 166 15.94 0.16 1.45
N ILE A 167 17.28 0.25 1.34
CA ILE A 167 18.22 -0.78 1.80
C ILE A 167 18.21 -0.91 3.33
N ALA A 168 18.05 0.20 4.06
CA ALA A 168 17.96 0.16 5.51
C ALA A 168 16.74 -0.65 5.99
N MET A 169 15.62 -0.58 5.27
CA MET A 169 14.43 -1.39 5.56
C MET A 169 14.70 -2.89 5.34
N MET A 170 15.35 -3.26 4.24
CA MET A 170 15.72 -4.63 3.95
C MET A 170 16.73 -5.18 4.99
N HIS A 171 17.75 -4.38 5.35
CA HIS A 171 18.77 -4.75 6.32
C HIS A 171 18.22 -4.91 7.74
N ALA A 172 17.09 -4.33 8.06
CA ALA A 172 16.41 -4.59 9.33
C ALA A 172 15.94 -6.06 9.44
N ILE A 173 15.86 -6.80 8.32
CA ILE A 173 15.50 -8.21 8.28
C ILE A 173 16.75 -9.09 8.22
N TRP A 174 17.65 -8.83 7.28
CA TRP A 174 18.88 -9.59 7.08
C TRP A 174 19.87 -8.83 6.20
N ILE A 175 21.11 -9.25 6.25
CA ILE A 175 22.15 -8.80 5.32
C ILE A 175 22.25 -9.84 4.21
N PRO A 176 22.03 -9.49 2.93
CA PRO A 176 22.15 -10.42 1.82
C PRO A 176 23.51 -11.10 1.75
N ASN A 177 23.53 -12.39 1.40
CA ASN A 177 24.77 -13.08 1.08
C ASN A 177 25.24 -12.72 -0.35
N GLU A 178 26.41 -13.19 -0.74
CA GLU A 178 27.05 -12.91 -2.04
C GLU A 178 26.10 -13.17 -3.23
N VAL A 179 25.36 -14.29 -3.23
CA VAL A 179 24.40 -14.63 -4.30
C VAL A 179 23.30 -13.57 -4.44
N TRP A 180 22.74 -13.14 -3.31
CA TRP A 180 21.65 -12.18 -3.29
C TRP A 180 22.15 -10.76 -3.53
N GLU A 181 23.37 -10.44 -3.10
CA GLU A 181 24.02 -9.16 -3.40
C GLU A 181 24.31 -9.02 -4.90
N ASP A 182 24.87 -10.06 -5.52
CA ASP A 182 25.08 -10.10 -6.97
C ASP A 182 23.76 -9.93 -7.75
N PHE A 183 22.70 -10.58 -7.28
CA PHE A 183 21.37 -10.43 -7.85
C PHE A 183 20.86 -8.98 -7.74
N ILE A 184 20.99 -8.35 -6.57
CA ILE A 184 20.62 -6.94 -6.36
C ILE A 184 21.38 -6.03 -7.34
N VAL A 185 22.71 -6.16 -7.39
CA VAL A 185 23.56 -5.39 -8.31
C VAL A 185 23.13 -5.59 -9.76
N GLN A 186 22.86 -6.82 -10.17
CA GLN A 186 22.41 -7.12 -11.52
C GLN A 186 21.09 -6.45 -11.86
N VAL A 187 20.08 -6.57 -10.97
CA VAL A 187 18.75 -6.01 -11.20
C VAL A 187 18.81 -4.47 -11.26
N LEU A 188 19.52 -3.83 -10.35
CA LEU A 188 19.66 -2.38 -10.34
C LEU A 188 20.37 -1.88 -11.59
N ARG A 189 21.47 -2.52 -11.99
CA ARG A 189 22.25 -2.15 -13.19
C ARG A 189 21.43 -2.22 -14.48
N VAL A 190 20.63 -3.27 -14.69
CA VAL A 190 19.81 -3.38 -15.91
C VAL A 190 18.66 -2.36 -15.92
N ASN A 191 18.30 -1.79 -14.77
CA ASN A 191 17.35 -0.70 -14.65
C ASN A 191 18.00 0.69 -14.65
N GLY A 192 19.31 0.78 -14.96
CA GLY A 192 20.03 2.05 -15.10
C GLY A 192 20.42 2.71 -13.79
N LEU A 193 20.43 1.95 -12.68
CA LEU A 193 20.81 2.43 -11.36
C LEU A 193 22.23 1.96 -11.02
N ASP A 194 23.08 2.89 -10.59
CA ASP A 194 24.44 2.58 -10.17
C ASP A 194 24.47 2.19 -8.69
N TYR A 195 24.78 0.95 -8.45
CA TYR A 195 24.93 0.37 -7.10
C TYR A 195 26.10 -0.61 -7.12
N GLN A 196 27.09 -0.39 -6.27
CA GLN A 196 28.33 -1.13 -6.27
C GLN A 196 28.34 -2.32 -5.30
N GLY A 197 27.22 -2.55 -4.61
CA GLY A 197 27.16 -3.51 -3.53
C GLY A 197 27.73 -2.98 -2.22
N MET A 198 27.75 -3.86 -1.23
CA MET A 198 28.32 -3.56 0.10
C MET A 198 29.70 -4.17 0.26
#